data_769cb9e2265d1dbbc49317ca914728cb
#
_entry.id   769cb9e2265d1dbbc49317ca914728cb
#
_cell.length_a   1.000
_cell.length_b   1.000
_cell.length_c   1.000
_cell.angle_alpha   90.00
_cell.angle_beta   90.00
_cell.angle_gamma   90.00
#
_symmetry.space_group_name_H-M   'P 1'
#
loop_
_entity.id
_entity.type
_entity.pdbx_description
1 polymer ?
#
loop_
_entity_poly.entity_id
_entity_poly.type
_entity_poly.pdbx_seq_one_letter_code
_entity_poly.pdbx_strand_id
1 'polypeptide(L)'
;NGNTLICGATQKRLFEVTPDKRIVWEFRAEDAPELNLTWVSSVQQLKNGNLLVGNFLRGQEGKGAHAFEVTRDKRVVWKWADHDLIRSLTTVRALGE
;
A
#
# COMPACT_ATOMS: atom_id res chain seq x y z
N ASN A 1 -18.83 2.45 -3.56
CA ASN A 1 -19.08 2.01 -4.94
C ASN A 1 -19.24 0.49 -5.07
N GLY A 2 -19.09 -0.24 -4.00
CA GLY A 2 -19.24 -1.70 -4.01
C GLY A 2 -17.99 -2.47 -4.44
N ASN A 3 -16.92 -1.80 -4.84
CA ASN A 3 -15.68 -2.45 -5.22
C ASN A 3 -14.87 -2.82 -3.97
N THR A 4 -13.94 -3.76 -4.14
CA THR A 4 -13.10 -4.26 -3.05
C THR A 4 -11.63 -3.99 -3.35
N LEU A 5 -10.92 -3.46 -2.36
CA LEU A 5 -9.47 -3.30 -2.44
C LEU A 5 -8.80 -4.56 -1.89
N ILE A 6 -7.88 -5.10 -2.64
CA ILE A 6 -7.22 -6.37 -2.32
C ILE A 6 -5.71 -6.18 -2.28
N CYS A 7 -5.09 -6.65 -1.21
CA CYS A 7 -3.64 -6.69 -1.07
C CYS A 7 -3.14 -8.00 -1.67
N GLY A 8 -2.41 -7.89 -2.77
CA GLY A 8 -1.84 -9.07 -3.41
C GLY A 8 -0.49 -9.39 -2.80
N ALA A 9 -0.47 -9.78 -1.57
CA ALA A 9 0.70 -9.94 -0.70
C ALA A 9 2.00 -10.33 -1.42
N THR A 10 2.10 -11.58 -1.83
CA THR A 10 3.33 -12.09 -2.45
C THR A 10 3.54 -11.59 -3.87
N GLN A 11 2.53 -10.98 -4.47
CA GLN A 11 2.62 -10.44 -5.84
C GLN A 11 3.10 -9.00 -5.85
N LYS A 12 3.34 -8.42 -4.67
CA LYS A 12 3.87 -7.06 -4.54
C LYS A 12 2.98 -6.06 -5.27
N ARG A 13 1.68 -6.17 -5.07
CA ARG A 13 0.72 -5.28 -5.72
C ARG A 13 -0.54 -5.11 -4.89
N LEU A 14 -1.26 -4.05 -5.21
CA LEU A 14 -2.54 -3.69 -4.63
C LEU A 14 -3.50 -3.46 -5.77
N PHE A 15 -4.73 -3.96 -5.68
CA PHE A 15 -5.67 -3.78 -6.78
C PHE A 15 -7.11 -3.68 -6.28
N GLU A 16 -7.95 -3.11 -7.12
CA GLU A 16 -9.36 -2.92 -6.85
C GLU A 16 -10.17 -3.75 -7.84
N VAL A 17 -11.15 -4.52 -7.33
CA VAL A 17 -11.99 -5.38 -8.17
C VAL A 17 -13.46 -4.99 -8.00
N THR A 18 -14.21 -5.17 -9.07
CA THR A 18 -15.67 -5.00 -9.07
C THR A 18 -16.34 -6.23 -8.47
N PRO A 19 -17.65 -6.15 -8.13
CA PRO A 19 -18.37 -7.34 -7.67
C PRO A 19 -18.38 -8.48 -8.68
N ASP A 20 -18.27 -8.20 -9.97
CA ASP A 20 -18.18 -9.23 -11.01
C ASP A 20 -16.74 -9.63 -11.33
N LYS A 21 -15.81 -9.30 -10.42
CA LYS A 21 -14.43 -9.79 -10.41
C LYS A 21 -13.55 -9.24 -11.52
N ARG A 22 -13.81 -8.01 -11.97
CA ARG A 22 -12.92 -7.34 -12.92
C ARG A 22 -11.97 -6.42 -12.17
N ILE A 23 -10.69 -6.44 -12.54
CA ILE A 23 -9.71 -5.51 -12.00
C ILE A 23 -9.88 -4.17 -12.70
N VAL A 24 -10.19 -3.12 -11.93
CA VAL A 24 -10.42 -1.78 -12.50
C VAL A 24 -9.33 -0.80 -12.12
N TRP A 25 -8.41 -1.17 -11.23
CA TRP A 25 -7.28 -0.34 -10.83
C TRP A 25 -6.21 -1.23 -10.20
N GLU A 26 -4.94 -0.88 -10.41
CA GLU A 26 -3.84 -1.68 -9.88
C GLU A 26 -2.64 -0.79 -9.61
N PHE A 27 -1.94 -1.05 -8.49
CA PHE A 27 -0.69 -0.39 -8.14
C PHE A 27 0.35 -1.48 -7.90
N ARG A 28 1.46 -1.42 -8.62
CA ARG A 28 2.51 -2.44 -8.58
C ARG A 28 3.82 -1.87 -8.07
N ALA A 29 4.75 -2.76 -7.72
CA ALA A 29 6.08 -2.37 -7.25
C ALA A 29 6.80 -1.46 -8.25
N GLU A 30 6.68 -1.74 -9.54
CA GLU A 30 7.35 -0.95 -10.57
C GLU A 30 6.75 0.45 -10.76
N ASP A 31 5.57 0.71 -10.20
CA ASP A 31 4.97 2.06 -10.26
C ASP A 31 5.69 3.05 -9.34
N ALA A 32 6.36 2.55 -8.30
CA ALA A 32 7.13 3.38 -7.37
C ALA A 32 8.27 2.56 -6.78
N PRO A 33 9.35 2.35 -7.54
CA PRO A 33 10.46 1.48 -7.11
C PRO A 33 11.12 1.95 -5.81
N GLU A 34 11.09 3.23 -5.52
CA GLU A 34 11.72 3.79 -4.32
C GLU A 34 11.07 3.28 -3.03
N LEU A 35 9.84 2.78 -3.09
CA LEU A 35 9.15 2.26 -1.92
C LEU A 35 9.65 0.88 -1.50
N ASN A 36 10.29 0.15 -2.40
CA ASN A 36 10.68 -1.25 -2.20
C ASN A 36 9.47 -2.06 -1.71
N LEU A 37 8.42 -2.07 -2.53
CA LEU A 37 7.18 -2.75 -2.20
C LEU A 37 7.46 -4.24 -2.06
N THR A 38 7.29 -4.78 -0.85
CA THR A 38 7.67 -6.16 -0.54
C THR A 38 6.44 -7.02 -0.28
N TRP A 39 5.61 -6.58 0.65
CA TRP A 39 4.39 -7.31 1.01
C TRP A 39 3.35 -6.29 1.41
N VAL A 40 2.37 -6.08 0.53
CA VAL A 40 1.27 -5.17 0.83
C VAL A 40 0.41 -5.84 1.90
N SER A 41 0.47 -5.33 3.12
CA SER A 41 -0.15 -5.96 4.28
C SER A 41 -1.47 -5.32 4.67
N SER A 42 -1.69 -4.07 4.32
CA SER A 42 -2.94 -3.37 4.65
C SER A 42 -3.17 -2.23 3.69
N VAL A 43 -4.45 -1.87 3.53
CA VAL A 43 -4.84 -0.72 2.72
C VAL A 43 -6.08 -0.09 3.35
N GLN A 44 -6.10 1.25 3.37
CA GLN A 44 -7.24 2.03 3.84
C GLN A 44 -7.52 3.13 2.82
N GLN A 45 -8.76 3.22 2.38
CA GLN A 45 -9.17 4.33 1.53
C GLN A 45 -9.46 5.55 2.40
N LEU A 46 -8.80 6.65 2.09
CA LEU A 46 -8.97 7.89 2.83
C LEU A 46 -10.16 8.68 2.28
N LYS A 47 -10.61 9.68 3.05
CA LYS A 47 -11.76 10.49 2.64
C LYS A 47 -11.54 11.22 1.33
N ASN A 48 -10.28 11.56 1.01
CA ASN A 48 -9.94 12.23 -0.23
C ASN A 48 -9.80 11.28 -1.42
N GLY A 49 -10.06 9.99 -1.22
CA GLY A 49 -9.97 8.99 -2.28
C GLY A 49 -8.60 8.34 -2.44
N ASN A 50 -7.59 8.89 -1.79
CA ASN A 50 -6.25 8.28 -1.81
C ASN A 50 -6.21 7.02 -0.96
N LEU A 51 -5.15 6.24 -1.11
CA LEU A 51 -4.98 4.99 -0.37
C LEU A 51 -3.79 5.10 0.56
N LEU A 52 -3.99 4.72 1.82
CA LEU A 52 -2.92 4.56 2.81
C LEU A 52 -2.56 3.08 2.85
N VAL A 53 -1.30 2.76 2.59
CA VAL A 53 -0.86 1.38 2.37
C VAL A 53 0.23 1.03 3.35
N GLY A 54 0.11 -0.14 3.98
CA GLY A 54 1.16 -0.72 4.81
C GLY A 54 2.01 -1.68 3.99
N ASN A 55 3.33 -1.59 4.14
CA ASN A 55 4.30 -2.41 3.42
C ASN A 55 5.13 -3.20 4.42
N PHE A 56 4.81 -4.49 4.54
CA PHE A 56 5.53 -5.37 5.46
C PHE A 56 6.87 -5.74 4.82
N LEU A 57 7.96 -5.27 5.42
CA LEU A 57 9.31 -5.43 4.85
C LEU A 57 9.95 -6.76 5.26
N ARG A 58 9.19 -7.84 5.22
CA ARG A 58 9.68 -9.16 5.60
C ARG A 58 10.88 -9.55 4.73
N GLY A 59 12.02 -9.78 5.35
CA GLY A 59 13.25 -10.11 4.64
C GLY A 59 13.94 -8.90 4.02
N GLN A 60 13.35 -7.72 4.13
CA GLN A 60 13.89 -6.47 3.57
C GLN A 60 13.95 -5.38 4.63
N GLU A 61 14.07 -5.77 5.90
CA GLU A 61 14.15 -4.81 6.99
C GLU A 61 15.31 -3.84 6.76
N GLY A 62 15.05 -2.57 6.99
CA GLY A 62 16.02 -1.51 6.74
C GLY A 62 15.97 -0.93 5.34
N LYS A 63 15.11 -1.44 4.45
CA LYS A 63 15.03 -0.99 3.06
C LYS A 63 13.59 -0.68 2.69
N GLY A 64 13.33 0.52 2.18
CA GLY A 64 12.02 0.90 1.70
C GLY A 64 11.14 1.56 2.74
N ALA A 65 9.90 1.83 2.37
CA ALA A 65 8.94 2.53 3.21
C ALA A 65 8.06 1.54 3.98
N HIS A 66 7.78 1.86 5.25
CA HIS A 66 6.84 1.07 6.07
C HIS A 66 5.40 1.37 5.69
N ALA A 67 5.13 2.61 5.32
CA ALA A 67 3.79 3.05 4.94
C ALA A 67 3.88 4.16 3.91
N PHE A 68 2.85 4.30 3.10
CA PHE A 68 2.81 5.38 2.13
C PHE A 68 1.37 5.69 1.74
N GLU A 69 1.17 6.89 1.22
CA GLU A 69 -0.11 7.31 0.66
C GLU A 69 0.05 7.50 -0.83
N VAL A 70 -0.85 6.91 -1.62
CA VAL A 70 -0.81 6.97 -3.08
C VAL A 70 -2.14 7.45 -3.63
N THR A 71 -2.07 8.28 -4.68
CA THR A 71 -3.26 8.75 -5.39
C THR A 71 -3.74 7.69 -6.37
N ARG A 72 -4.94 7.89 -6.90
CA ARG A 72 -5.50 6.95 -7.90
C ARG A 72 -4.76 7.00 -9.23
N ASP A 73 -4.03 8.08 -9.52
CA ASP A 73 -3.16 8.14 -10.68
C ASP A 73 -1.73 7.70 -10.35
N LYS A 74 -1.57 6.95 -9.25
CA LYS A 74 -0.36 6.24 -8.87
C LYS A 74 0.81 7.14 -8.49
N ARG A 75 0.50 8.30 -7.91
CA ARG A 75 1.51 9.23 -7.42
C ARG A 75 1.63 9.09 -5.89
N VAL A 76 2.85 8.87 -5.42
CA VAL A 76 3.13 8.80 -3.98
C VAL A 76 3.18 10.22 -3.44
N VAL A 77 2.28 10.54 -2.50
CA VAL A 77 2.21 11.90 -1.93
C VAL A 77 2.75 11.95 -0.51
N TRP A 78 2.99 10.79 0.11
CA TRP A 78 3.53 10.71 1.46
C TRP A 78 4.12 9.32 1.66
N LYS A 79 5.25 9.26 2.38
CA LYS A 79 5.83 7.98 2.76
C LYS A 79 6.49 8.10 4.13
N TRP A 80 6.56 6.98 4.85
CA TRP A 80 7.11 6.94 6.19
C TRP A 80 7.93 5.69 6.38
N ALA A 81 9.07 5.86 7.04
CA ALA A 81 9.91 4.74 7.44
C ALA A 81 10.70 5.16 8.68
N ASP A 82 10.85 4.24 9.62
CA ASP A 82 11.69 4.46 10.80
C ASP A 82 12.36 3.14 11.15
N HIS A 83 13.46 2.88 10.49
CA HIS A 83 14.18 1.62 10.62
C HIS A 83 14.97 1.50 11.92
N ASP A 84 15.11 2.62 12.66
CA ASP A 84 15.75 2.58 13.97
C ASP A 84 14.81 2.06 15.05
N LEU A 85 13.52 2.40 14.95
CA LEU A 85 12.51 2.01 15.94
C LEU A 85 11.74 0.78 15.51
N ILE A 86 11.45 0.64 14.20
CA ILE A 86 10.57 -0.39 13.67
C ILE A 86 11.25 -1.08 12.51
N ARG A 87 11.34 -2.41 12.54
CA ARG A 87 11.88 -3.17 11.42
C ARG A 87 10.83 -3.45 10.37
N SER A 88 9.63 -3.81 10.81
CA SER A 88 8.52 -4.13 9.92
C SER A 88 7.20 -3.68 10.50
N LEU A 89 6.24 -3.43 9.62
CA LEU A 89 4.92 -2.96 9.99
C LEU A 89 3.90 -3.77 9.20
N THR A 90 2.91 -4.37 9.88
CA THR A 90 1.89 -5.17 9.20
C THR A 90 0.62 -4.39 8.92
N THR A 91 0.32 -3.38 9.72
CA THR A 91 -0.92 -2.61 9.58
C THR A 91 -0.67 -1.14 9.90
N VAL A 92 -1.26 -0.27 9.11
CA VAL A 92 -1.24 1.16 9.36
C VAL A 92 -2.65 1.71 9.12
N ARG A 93 -3.07 2.68 9.94
CA ARG A 93 -4.38 3.32 9.82
C ARG A 93 -4.28 4.80 10.08
N ALA A 94 -5.07 5.58 9.34
CA ALA A 94 -5.22 7.00 9.60
C ALA A 94 -6.35 7.18 10.61
N LEU A 95 -6.07 7.84 11.72
CA LEU A 95 -7.07 8.12 12.74
C LEU A 95 -7.98 9.24 12.24
N GLY A 96 -9.27 9.14 12.58
CA GLY A 96 -10.23 10.15 12.17
C GLY A 96 -10.84 9.93 10.79
N GLU A 97 -10.49 8.87 10.13
CA GLU A 97 -11.05 8.53 8.81
C GLU A 97 -12.22 7.53 8.86
#